data_4ddda7f11084c1847d961f622d57a79e
#
_entry.id   4ddda7f11084c1847d961f622d57a79e
#
_cell.length_a   1.000
_cell.length_b   1.000
_cell.length_c   1.000
_cell.angle_alpha   90.00
_cell.angle_beta   90.00
_cell.angle_gamma   90.00
#
_symmetry.space_group_name_H-M   'P 1'
#
loop_
_entity.id
_entity.type
_entity.pdbx_description
1 polymer ?
#
loop_
_entity_poly.entity_id
_entity_poly.type
_entity_poly.pdbx_seq_one_letter_code
_entity_poly.pdbx_strand_id
1 'polypeptide(L)'
;MTQNQSSPSIDGQSAHFTLGGTQPYSNMLYFNPVAVGDNVSHFIYDVYFYIDQPDYAQALEFDTNQTFGGQRWVWGSECNFKADGVWDIWNDVTGWQRTPFPCTPFPANTWIHLVWNLERVDNQVHYISLTIGDQVYNVDTYYPNQPDWTLEEIDVAFQMDGDYAQQPYNVWLDEMKLTAY
;
A
#
# COMPACT_ATOMS: atom_id res chain seq x y z
N MET A 1 15.76 -0.98 -3.71
CA MET A 1 15.37 -2.02 -2.74
C MET A 1 16.51 -3.00 -2.51
N THR A 2 16.74 -3.41 -1.28
CA THR A 2 17.71 -4.44 -0.89
C THR A 2 17.01 -5.47 -0.01
N GLN A 3 17.06 -6.75 -0.39
CA GLN A 3 16.42 -7.84 0.35
C GLN A 3 17.32 -8.44 1.43
N ASN A 4 16.75 -9.27 2.29
CA ASN A 4 17.45 -10.07 3.31
C ASN A 4 18.27 -9.21 4.30
N GLN A 5 17.69 -8.12 4.76
CA GLN A 5 18.30 -7.30 5.78
C GLN A 5 18.03 -7.90 7.16
N SER A 6 19.08 -8.13 7.93
CA SER A 6 18.95 -8.71 9.25
C SER A 6 18.54 -7.70 10.33
N SER A 7 18.61 -6.40 10.03
CA SER A 7 18.24 -5.33 10.96
C SER A 7 17.97 -4.01 10.23
N PRO A 8 16.86 -3.28 10.56
CA PRO A 8 15.79 -3.77 11.44
C PRO A 8 15.03 -4.92 10.78
N SER A 9 14.64 -5.92 11.53
CA SER A 9 13.84 -7.05 11.05
C SER A 9 13.10 -7.70 12.21
N ILE A 10 11.97 -8.34 11.92
CA ILE A 10 11.18 -9.14 12.86
C ILE A 10 11.69 -10.57 12.88
N ASP A 11 11.89 -11.16 11.70
CA ASP A 11 12.30 -12.56 11.53
C ASP A 11 13.77 -12.75 11.10
N GLY A 12 14.49 -11.65 10.86
CA GLY A 12 15.88 -11.61 10.38
C GLY A 12 16.04 -11.41 8.87
N GLN A 13 14.97 -11.10 8.13
CA GLN A 13 14.98 -11.00 6.66
C GLN A 13 14.06 -9.92 6.10
N SER A 14 14.18 -8.69 6.53
CA SER A 14 13.37 -7.59 5.98
C SER A 14 13.83 -7.16 4.57
N ALA A 15 12.96 -6.45 3.86
CA ALA A 15 13.27 -5.74 2.62
C ALA A 15 13.44 -4.25 2.91
N HIS A 16 14.59 -3.68 2.57
CA HIS A 16 14.94 -2.28 2.76
C HIS A 16 14.70 -1.47 1.48
N PHE A 17 13.98 -0.38 1.63
CA PHE A 17 13.64 0.58 0.59
C PHE A 17 14.19 1.96 0.97
N THR A 18 14.74 2.67 0.01
CA THR A 18 15.30 4.00 0.21
C THR A 18 14.74 4.93 -0.83
N LEU A 19 14.21 6.06 -0.41
CA LEU A 19 13.91 7.19 -1.28
C LEU A 19 14.89 8.32 -0.94
N GLY A 20 15.59 8.77 -1.94
CA GLY A 20 16.47 9.92 -1.86
C GLY A 20 16.49 10.62 -3.22
N GLY A 21 16.60 11.90 -3.22
CA GLY A 21 16.62 12.63 -4.48
C GLY A 21 16.67 14.13 -4.26
N THR A 22 16.84 14.85 -5.34
CA THR A 22 16.96 16.31 -5.33
C THR A 22 15.73 17.01 -5.85
N GLN A 23 14.72 16.24 -6.30
CA GLN A 23 13.50 16.78 -6.85
C GLN A 23 12.37 16.70 -5.81
N PRO A 24 11.65 17.80 -5.58
CA PRO A 24 10.45 17.76 -4.74
C PRO A 24 9.43 16.73 -5.24
N TYR A 25 8.76 16.05 -4.33
CA TYR A 25 7.76 15.04 -4.63
C TYR A 25 8.26 13.86 -5.49
N SER A 26 9.56 13.53 -5.41
CA SER A 26 10.07 12.29 -6.00
C SER A 26 9.34 11.10 -5.39
N ASN A 27 9.05 10.10 -6.20
CA ASN A 27 8.48 8.86 -5.71
C ASN A 27 9.28 7.64 -6.19
N MET A 28 9.01 6.50 -5.57
CA MET A 28 9.56 5.22 -5.97
C MET A 28 8.50 4.14 -5.76
N LEU A 29 7.98 3.64 -6.86
CA LEU A 29 7.05 2.52 -6.89
C LEU A 29 7.82 1.19 -7.06
N TYR A 30 7.55 0.25 -6.17
CA TYR A 30 7.99 -1.14 -6.27
C TYR A 30 6.76 -2.00 -6.53
N PHE A 31 6.81 -2.71 -7.65
CA PHE A 31 5.71 -3.50 -8.15
C PHE A 31 6.18 -4.92 -8.42
N ASN A 32 5.36 -5.92 -8.08
CA ASN A 32 5.70 -7.32 -8.32
C ASN A 32 4.44 -8.15 -8.63
N PRO A 33 4.31 -8.70 -9.85
CA PRO A 33 3.31 -9.71 -10.15
C PRO A 33 3.55 -10.97 -9.34
N VAL A 34 2.54 -11.45 -8.61
CA VAL A 34 2.67 -12.62 -7.71
C VAL A 34 1.87 -13.83 -8.18
N ALA A 35 0.86 -13.63 -9.01
CA ALA A 35 0.05 -14.70 -9.57
C ALA A 35 -0.62 -14.28 -10.88
N VAL A 36 -1.13 -15.26 -11.63
CA VAL A 36 -2.06 -15.01 -12.73
C VAL A 36 -3.43 -14.67 -12.13
N GLY A 37 -4.03 -13.58 -12.60
CA GLY A 37 -5.36 -13.16 -12.16
C GLY A 37 -6.41 -14.13 -12.68
N ASP A 38 -7.06 -14.86 -11.80
CA ASP A 38 -8.20 -15.66 -12.17
C ASP A 38 -9.35 -15.51 -11.14
N ASN A 39 -9.96 -16.58 -10.74
CA ASN A 39 -11.22 -16.65 -10.05
C ASN A 39 -11.24 -16.19 -8.58
N VAL A 40 -10.12 -15.71 -8.04
CA VAL A 40 -10.08 -15.21 -6.65
C VAL A 40 -10.76 -13.85 -6.56
N SER A 41 -11.44 -13.62 -5.47
CA SER A 41 -12.19 -12.38 -5.25
C SER A 41 -11.93 -11.70 -3.91
N HIS A 42 -11.26 -12.37 -2.98
CA HIS A 42 -10.90 -11.84 -1.68
C HIS A 42 -9.40 -11.72 -1.55
N PHE A 43 -8.95 -10.62 -0.97
CA PHE A 43 -7.52 -10.33 -0.79
C PHE A 43 -7.28 -9.84 0.62
N ILE A 44 -6.23 -10.37 1.25
CA ILE A 44 -5.70 -9.86 2.51
C ILE A 44 -4.26 -9.45 2.23
N TYR A 45 -4.01 -8.15 2.24
CA TYR A 45 -2.68 -7.56 2.19
C TYR A 45 -2.21 -7.34 3.62
N ASP A 46 -1.21 -8.09 4.05
CA ASP A 46 -0.71 -8.14 5.42
C ASP A 46 0.78 -7.83 5.41
N VAL A 47 1.22 -6.82 6.15
CA VAL A 47 2.62 -6.39 6.16
C VAL A 47 2.99 -5.69 7.46
N TYR A 48 4.22 -5.87 7.89
CA TYR A 48 4.85 -5.00 8.86
C TYR A 48 5.75 -4.00 8.14
N PHE A 49 5.64 -2.72 8.51
CA PHE A 49 6.53 -1.68 8.01
C PHE A 49 7.21 -0.92 9.14
N TYR A 50 8.39 -0.43 8.85
CA TYR A 50 9.22 0.36 9.77
C TYR A 50 9.77 1.54 8.99
N ILE A 51 9.63 2.75 9.51
CA ILE A 51 10.12 3.97 8.89
C ILE A 51 11.10 4.68 9.82
N ASP A 52 12.25 5.13 9.31
CA ASP A 52 13.25 5.82 10.11
C ASP A 52 12.95 7.32 10.32
N GLN A 53 12.43 7.98 9.27
CA GLN A 53 12.19 9.42 9.25
C GLN A 53 10.79 9.75 8.69
N PRO A 54 9.71 9.51 9.44
CA PRO A 54 8.34 9.74 8.95
C PRO A 54 8.08 11.21 8.54
N ASP A 55 8.79 12.16 9.14
CA ASP A 55 8.67 13.58 8.80
C ASP A 55 9.17 13.93 7.40
N TYR A 56 9.92 13.04 6.74
CA TYR A 56 10.44 13.23 5.39
C TYR A 56 9.60 12.57 4.31
N ALA A 57 8.65 11.74 4.70
CA ALA A 57 7.70 11.14 3.78
C ALA A 57 6.53 12.09 3.49
N GLN A 58 6.11 12.15 2.23
CA GLN A 58 4.82 12.73 1.86
C GLN A 58 3.71 11.72 2.14
N ALA A 59 3.87 10.53 1.56
CA ALA A 59 2.95 9.41 1.74
C ALA A 59 3.70 8.06 1.65
N LEU A 60 3.07 7.02 2.16
CA LEU A 60 3.40 5.62 1.88
C LEU A 60 2.16 4.95 1.30
N GLU A 61 2.34 4.28 0.16
CA GLU A 61 1.25 3.56 -0.52
C GLU A 61 1.44 2.04 -0.41
N PHE A 62 0.33 1.34 -0.20
CA PHE A 62 0.27 -0.12 -0.06
C PHE A 62 -0.88 -0.63 -0.93
N ASP A 63 -0.54 -1.25 -2.07
CA ASP A 63 -1.50 -1.55 -3.10
C ASP A 63 -1.51 -3.03 -3.46
N THR A 64 -2.64 -3.50 -3.90
CA THR A 64 -2.78 -4.75 -4.65
C THR A 64 -3.75 -4.53 -5.79
N ASN A 65 -3.50 -5.22 -6.91
CA ASN A 65 -4.32 -5.11 -8.09
C ASN A 65 -4.63 -6.50 -8.64
N GLN A 66 -5.73 -6.57 -9.38
CA GLN A 66 -6.08 -7.73 -10.19
C GLN A 66 -6.50 -7.28 -11.57
N THR A 67 -5.87 -7.85 -12.60
CA THR A 67 -6.34 -7.76 -14.00
C THR A 67 -6.83 -9.14 -14.42
N PHE A 68 -8.11 -9.23 -14.83
CA PHE A 68 -8.74 -10.48 -15.22
C PHE A 68 -9.94 -10.23 -16.14
N GLY A 69 -10.10 -11.03 -17.19
CA GLY A 69 -11.26 -10.98 -18.07
C GLY A 69 -11.47 -9.63 -18.77
N GLY A 70 -10.41 -8.91 -19.09
CA GLY A 70 -10.46 -7.59 -19.71
C GLY A 70 -10.87 -6.46 -18.76
N GLN A 71 -10.76 -6.67 -17.47
CA GLN A 71 -11.06 -5.70 -16.42
C GLN A 71 -9.90 -5.61 -15.43
N ARG A 72 -9.73 -4.44 -14.81
CA ARG A 72 -8.77 -4.18 -13.75
C ARG A 72 -9.47 -3.68 -12.51
N TRP A 73 -9.11 -4.24 -11.37
CA TRP A 73 -9.48 -3.80 -10.03
C TRP A 73 -8.23 -3.31 -9.31
N VAL A 74 -8.24 -2.07 -8.87
CA VAL A 74 -7.12 -1.43 -8.16
C VAL A 74 -7.55 -1.11 -6.73
N TRP A 75 -6.93 -1.75 -5.76
CA TRP A 75 -7.04 -1.42 -4.34
C TRP A 75 -5.79 -0.66 -3.94
N GLY A 76 -5.75 0.63 -4.30
CA GLY A 76 -4.71 1.54 -3.87
C GLY A 76 -5.04 2.16 -2.52
N SER A 77 -4.06 2.26 -1.66
CA SER A 77 -4.20 2.93 -0.37
C SER A 77 -2.95 3.71 -0.01
N GLU A 78 -3.13 4.91 0.51
CA GLU A 78 -2.01 5.70 0.99
C GLU A 78 -2.24 6.27 2.39
N CYS A 79 -1.19 6.33 3.19
CA CYS A 79 -1.13 7.16 4.37
C CYS A 79 -0.49 8.50 3.99
N ASN A 80 -1.30 9.56 3.88
CA ASN A 80 -0.83 10.86 3.45
C ASN A 80 -0.39 11.72 4.65
N PHE A 81 0.89 11.64 5.02
CA PHE A 81 1.45 12.30 6.20
C PHE A 81 1.37 13.82 6.16
N LYS A 82 1.50 14.43 4.97
CA LYS A 82 1.68 15.87 4.83
C LYS A 82 0.42 16.63 4.44
N ALA A 83 -0.56 15.98 3.80
CA ALA A 83 -1.78 16.68 3.39
C ALA A 83 -2.73 16.84 4.57
N ASP A 84 -3.17 15.76 5.18
CA ASP A 84 -4.21 15.77 6.19
C ASP A 84 -4.09 14.68 7.26
N GLY A 85 -3.10 13.79 7.13
CA GLY A 85 -2.82 12.75 8.11
C GLY A 85 -3.92 11.71 8.23
N VAL A 86 -4.55 11.37 7.11
CA VAL A 86 -5.54 10.31 7.03
C VAL A 86 -5.15 9.28 5.98
N TRP A 87 -5.80 8.13 6.03
CA TRP A 87 -5.74 7.16 4.96
C TRP A 87 -6.62 7.60 3.79
N ASP A 88 -6.04 7.61 2.60
CA ASP A 88 -6.75 7.77 1.35
C ASP A 88 -6.85 6.42 0.64
N ILE A 89 -7.92 6.20 -0.12
CA ILE A 89 -8.15 5.00 -0.93
C ILE A 89 -8.41 5.39 -2.38
N TRP A 90 -7.98 4.53 -3.29
CA TRP A 90 -8.03 4.83 -4.71
C TRP A 90 -9.41 4.54 -5.31
N ASN A 91 -9.88 5.48 -6.13
CA ASN A 91 -11.02 5.33 -7.03
C ASN A 91 -10.53 5.56 -8.46
N ASP A 92 -10.60 4.55 -9.30
CA ASP A 92 -10.08 4.60 -10.68
C ASP A 92 -10.74 5.67 -11.58
N VAL A 93 -11.85 6.27 -11.15
CA VAL A 93 -12.54 7.34 -11.90
C VAL A 93 -12.17 8.73 -11.39
N THR A 94 -12.06 8.89 -10.07
CA THR A 94 -11.94 10.21 -9.44
C THR A 94 -10.62 10.43 -8.69
N GLY A 95 -9.73 9.43 -8.66
CA GLY A 95 -8.45 9.48 -7.95
C GLY A 95 -8.61 9.23 -6.45
N TRP A 96 -7.64 9.69 -5.67
CA TRP A 96 -7.58 9.51 -4.22
C TRP A 96 -8.82 10.05 -3.50
N GLN A 97 -9.37 9.26 -2.61
CA GLN A 97 -10.56 9.57 -1.81
C GLN A 97 -10.21 9.47 -0.33
N ARG A 98 -10.43 10.55 0.40
CA ARG A 98 -10.16 10.62 1.83
C ARG A 98 -11.09 9.71 2.62
N THR A 99 -10.50 8.99 3.57
CA THR A 99 -11.25 8.34 4.64
C THR A 99 -11.24 9.19 5.91
N PRO A 100 -12.11 8.93 6.88
CA PRO A 100 -12.04 9.58 8.19
C PRO A 100 -10.97 8.96 9.12
N PHE A 101 -10.16 8.01 8.66
CA PHE A 101 -9.26 7.22 9.50
C PHE A 101 -7.87 7.86 9.57
N PRO A 102 -7.39 8.21 10.77
CA PRO A 102 -6.08 8.84 10.92
C PRO A 102 -4.96 7.86 10.57
N CYS A 103 -3.92 8.37 9.92
CA CYS A 103 -2.72 7.60 9.62
C CYS A 103 -1.43 8.17 10.25
N THR A 104 -1.49 9.32 10.84
CA THR A 104 -0.33 9.98 11.45
C THR A 104 -0.49 10.26 12.93
N PRO A 105 0.61 10.55 13.61
CA PRO A 105 2.01 10.30 13.23
C PRO A 105 2.42 8.86 13.56
N PHE A 106 3.12 8.20 12.67
CA PHE A 106 3.77 6.94 13.01
C PHE A 106 5.04 7.21 13.83
N PRO A 107 5.28 6.46 14.90
CA PRO A 107 6.52 6.59 15.63
C PRO A 107 7.70 6.13 14.75
N ALA A 108 8.74 6.97 14.64
CA ALA A 108 9.96 6.60 13.97
C ALA A 108 10.59 5.37 14.63
N ASN A 109 11.25 4.54 13.83
CA ASN A 109 11.99 3.37 14.30
C ASN A 109 11.14 2.35 15.09
N THR A 110 9.91 2.16 14.66
CA THR A 110 8.97 1.21 15.27
C THR A 110 8.27 0.40 14.19
N TRP A 111 8.15 -0.91 14.39
CA TRP A 111 7.37 -1.77 13.53
C TRP A 111 5.89 -1.50 13.70
N ILE A 112 5.20 -1.34 12.58
CA ILE A 112 3.76 -1.09 12.51
C ILE A 112 3.15 -2.18 11.65
N HIS A 113 2.13 -2.85 12.18
CA HIS A 113 1.38 -3.87 11.47
C HIS A 113 0.24 -3.22 10.70
N LEU A 114 0.15 -3.52 9.41
CA LEU A 114 -0.91 -3.07 8.51
C LEU A 114 -1.59 -4.27 7.88
N VAL A 115 -2.93 -4.30 7.92
CA VAL A 115 -3.72 -5.31 7.20
C VAL A 115 -4.87 -4.63 6.47
N TRP A 116 -4.92 -4.81 5.16
CA TRP A 116 -6.09 -4.51 4.35
C TRP A 116 -6.88 -5.78 4.05
N ASN A 117 -8.19 -5.73 4.30
CA ASN A 117 -9.14 -6.74 3.81
C ASN A 117 -9.91 -6.13 2.63
N LEU A 118 -9.84 -6.77 1.50
CA LEU A 118 -10.29 -6.26 0.21
C LEU A 118 -11.08 -7.33 -0.52
N GLU A 119 -12.01 -6.90 -1.37
CA GLU A 119 -12.85 -7.83 -2.12
C GLU A 119 -13.16 -7.29 -3.52
N ARG A 120 -13.22 -8.17 -4.50
CA ARG A 120 -13.83 -7.91 -5.80
C ARG A 120 -15.29 -8.32 -5.77
N VAL A 121 -16.21 -7.37 -5.96
CA VAL A 121 -17.65 -7.62 -6.04
C VAL A 121 -18.14 -7.21 -7.41
N ASP A 122 -18.40 -8.17 -8.29
CA ASP A 122 -18.75 -7.91 -9.67
C ASP A 122 -17.73 -6.97 -10.37
N ASN A 123 -18.20 -5.81 -10.81
CA ASN A 123 -17.38 -4.78 -11.46
C ASN A 123 -16.95 -3.68 -10.48
N GLN A 124 -16.77 -4.01 -9.20
CA GLN A 124 -16.37 -3.05 -8.17
C GLN A 124 -15.21 -3.58 -7.34
N VAL A 125 -14.36 -2.67 -6.93
CA VAL A 125 -13.45 -2.87 -5.78
C VAL A 125 -14.23 -2.59 -4.50
N HIS A 126 -14.05 -3.41 -3.49
CA HIS A 126 -14.60 -3.20 -2.16
C HIS A 126 -13.46 -3.17 -1.15
N TYR A 127 -13.33 -2.06 -0.46
CA TYR A 127 -12.46 -1.90 0.71
C TYR A 127 -13.27 -2.28 1.94
N ILE A 128 -13.02 -3.47 2.50
CA ILE A 128 -13.80 -3.99 3.64
C ILE A 128 -13.33 -3.33 4.94
N SER A 129 -12.04 -3.48 5.25
CA SER A 129 -11.49 -2.97 6.50
C SER A 129 -9.99 -2.72 6.42
N LEU A 130 -9.51 -1.81 7.26
CA LEU A 130 -8.12 -1.52 7.52
C LEU A 130 -7.79 -1.79 8.98
N THR A 131 -6.70 -2.51 9.24
CA THR A 131 -6.13 -2.67 10.58
C THR A 131 -4.77 -2.00 10.63
N ILE A 132 -4.53 -1.17 11.64
CA ILE A 132 -3.24 -0.56 11.95
C ILE A 132 -2.91 -0.83 13.41
N GLY A 133 -1.85 -1.62 13.64
CA GLY A 133 -1.56 -2.14 14.97
C GLY A 133 -2.75 -2.90 15.54
N ASP A 134 -3.28 -2.46 16.67
CA ASP A 134 -4.45 -3.06 17.32
C ASP A 134 -5.78 -2.40 16.92
N GLN A 135 -5.75 -1.36 16.10
CA GLN A 135 -6.95 -0.61 15.71
C GLN A 135 -7.52 -1.12 14.38
N VAL A 136 -8.79 -1.49 14.41
CA VAL A 136 -9.55 -1.90 13.21
C VAL A 136 -10.53 -0.80 12.81
N TYR A 137 -10.51 -0.44 11.53
CA TYR A 137 -11.43 0.50 10.90
C TYR A 137 -12.32 -0.25 9.90
N ASN A 138 -13.63 -0.12 10.03
CA ASN A 138 -14.58 -0.59 9.03
C ASN A 138 -14.67 0.46 7.92
N VAL A 139 -14.18 0.13 6.72
CA VAL A 139 -14.13 1.05 5.58
C VAL A 139 -15.42 0.95 4.77
N ASP A 140 -15.82 -0.25 4.42
CA ASP A 140 -17.07 -0.62 3.72
C ASP A 140 -17.39 0.31 2.53
N THR A 141 -16.42 0.48 1.64
CA THR A 141 -16.50 1.44 0.52
C THR A 141 -16.29 0.74 -0.81
N TYR A 142 -17.10 1.10 -1.81
CA TYR A 142 -17.12 0.51 -3.13
C TYR A 142 -16.78 1.54 -4.21
N TYR A 143 -15.92 1.15 -5.16
CA TYR A 143 -15.63 1.95 -6.35
C TYR A 143 -15.69 1.08 -7.63
N PRO A 144 -15.99 1.67 -8.80
CA PRO A 144 -16.02 0.90 -10.05
C PRO A 144 -14.61 0.47 -10.44
N ASN A 145 -14.53 -0.69 -11.10
CA ASN A 145 -13.33 -1.12 -11.82
C ASN A 145 -13.19 -0.40 -13.17
N GLN A 146 -12.13 -0.68 -13.91
CA GLN A 146 -11.88 -0.15 -15.25
C GLN A 146 -11.64 -1.27 -16.28
N PRO A 147 -12.01 -1.09 -17.55
CA PRO A 147 -11.56 -1.97 -18.63
C PRO A 147 -10.03 -1.96 -18.74
N ASP A 148 -9.44 -3.13 -18.83
CA ASP A 148 -8.01 -3.30 -19.07
C ASP A 148 -7.77 -4.63 -19.80
N TRP A 149 -7.09 -4.57 -20.96
CA TRP A 149 -6.79 -5.69 -21.82
C TRP A 149 -5.30 -6.06 -21.79
N THR A 150 -4.61 -5.68 -20.73
CA THR A 150 -3.22 -6.07 -20.49
C THR A 150 -3.11 -7.50 -19.99
N LEU A 151 -1.92 -7.89 -19.53
CA LEU A 151 -1.68 -9.22 -18.99
C LEU A 151 -2.53 -9.47 -17.73
N GLU A 152 -3.18 -10.63 -17.68
CA GLU A 152 -3.91 -11.06 -16.51
C GLU A 152 -2.94 -11.38 -15.37
N GLU A 153 -3.06 -10.67 -14.26
CA GLU A 153 -2.16 -10.80 -13.12
C GLU A 153 -2.81 -10.37 -11.81
N ILE A 154 -2.25 -10.85 -10.73
CA ILE A 154 -2.41 -10.30 -9.38
C ILE A 154 -1.06 -9.76 -8.98
N ASP A 155 -1.01 -8.56 -8.51
CA ASP A 155 0.23 -7.91 -8.09
C ASP A 155 0.13 -7.27 -6.73
N VAL A 156 1.28 -7.01 -6.15
CA VAL A 156 1.45 -6.18 -4.97
C VAL A 156 2.35 -5.02 -5.31
N ALA A 157 2.05 -3.86 -4.74
CA ALA A 157 2.89 -2.71 -4.86
C ALA A 157 3.12 -2.03 -3.51
N PHE A 158 4.25 -1.35 -3.42
CA PHE A 158 4.61 -0.47 -2.33
C PHE A 158 5.26 0.78 -2.91
N GLN A 159 4.78 1.96 -2.52
CA GLN A 159 5.34 3.22 -2.98
C GLN A 159 5.78 4.10 -1.80
N MET A 160 6.88 4.78 -2.03
CA MET A 160 7.40 5.81 -1.15
C MET A 160 7.33 7.16 -1.87
N ASP A 161 6.76 8.18 -1.22
CA ASP A 161 6.69 9.53 -1.75
C ASP A 161 7.48 10.51 -0.90
N GLY A 162 8.29 11.32 -1.59
CA GLY A 162 9.09 12.38 -0.98
C GLY A 162 8.27 13.66 -0.79
N ASP A 163 8.55 14.37 0.28
CA ASP A 163 7.95 15.68 0.54
C ASP A 163 8.59 16.78 -0.31
N TYR A 164 8.08 18.01 -0.20
CA TYR A 164 8.63 19.16 -0.92
C TYR A 164 10.10 19.47 -0.56
N ALA A 165 10.52 19.17 0.67
CA ALA A 165 11.87 19.39 1.15
C ALA A 165 12.88 18.35 0.61
N GLN A 166 12.38 17.22 0.12
CA GLN A 166 13.16 16.16 -0.53
C GLN A 166 14.29 15.62 0.34
N GLN A 167 13.98 15.28 1.56
CA GLN A 167 14.91 14.63 2.47
C GLN A 167 14.90 13.11 2.23
N PRO A 168 16.06 12.43 2.26
CA PRO A 168 16.10 10.99 2.14
C PRO A 168 15.52 10.32 3.38
N TYR A 169 14.78 9.23 3.16
CA TYR A 169 14.28 8.37 4.24
C TYR A 169 14.26 6.91 3.82
N ASN A 170 14.13 6.03 4.79
CA ASN A 170 14.14 4.60 4.58
C ASN A 170 12.90 3.95 5.18
N VAL A 171 12.42 2.92 4.49
CA VAL A 171 11.36 2.04 4.97
C VAL A 171 11.85 0.60 4.87
N TRP A 172 11.52 -0.21 5.85
CA TRP A 172 11.70 -1.66 5.82
C TRP A 172 10.31 -2.29 5.84
N LEU A 173 10.12 -3.30 4.99
CA LEU A 173 8.96 -4.18 5.02
C LEU A 173 9.40 -5.56 5.49
N ASP A 174 8.57 -6.18 6.34
CA ASP A 174 8.80 -7.53 6.86
C ASP A 174 7.48 -8.31 6.93
N GLU A 175 7.57 -9.63 6.92
CA GLU A 175 6.44 -10.56 6.97
C GLU A 175 5.32 -10.24 5.97
N MET A 176 5.68 -9.64 4.81
CA MET A 176 4.71 -9.26 3.78
C MET A 176 4.06 -10.48 3.16
N LYS A 177 2.73 -10.51 3.19
CA LYS A 177 1.91 -11.61 2.69
C LYS A 177 0.66 -11.10 1.99
N LEU A 178 0.47 -11.51 0.73
CA LEU A 178 -0.83 -11.42 0.06
C LEU A 178 -1.52 -12.79 0.12
N THR A 179 -2.70 -12.84 0.73
CA THR A 179 -3.58 -14.02 0.69
C THR A 179 -4.72 -13.72 -0.26
N ALA A 180 -4.95 -14.61 -1.24
CA ALA A 180 -6.04 -14.49 -2.20
C ALA A 180 -6.86 -15.80 -2.25
N TYR A 181 -8.20 -15.72 -2.30
CA TYR A 181 -9.11 -16.89 -2.33
C TYR A 181 -10.48 -16.55 -2.92
#